data_24fa0685ad154d4f26d821026fa9f44f
#
_entry.id   24fa0685ad154d4f26d821026fa9f44f
#
_cell.length_a   1.000
_cell.length_b   1.000
_cell.length_c   1.000
_cell.angle_alpha   90.00
_cell.angle_beta   90.00
_cell.angle_gamma   90.00
#
_symmetry.space_group_name_H-M   'P 1'
#
loop_
_entity.id
_entity.type
_entity.pdbx_description
1 polymer ?
#
loop_
_entity_poly.entity_id
_entity_poly.type
_entity_poly.pdbx_seq_one_letter_code
_entity_poly.pdbx_strand_id
1 'polypeptide(L)'
;MDFLRNHQMIPKKEIRMAAKNEVLYCGDATLETGACYLGGVMTLTGIGFDYVEMEAPFPAGLLERGYKLIILSDYPSRNFPPGAMKEIARKVEQGASLLMIGGWESFHGLIGGYQSSDLVPVLPVECLTQDDRLNWCQGLAPEVVSPHSILEGLPWDEPPLVCGCNRVNPKPDAKVILTLRKLQIKNGNLSLGKESLPLLVLGAYGKGKTGAVTTDFAPHWVGGMVDWGGERVTAQAKGGKKVEVGNHYVTFIRNLLYYFLK
;
A
#
# COMPACT_ATOMS: atom_id res chain seq x y z
N MET A 1 -55.39 -39.17 13.14
CA MET A 1 -54.28 -39.19 12.17
C MET A 1 -53.97 -37.70 11.87
N ASP A 2 -53.10 -37.12 12.69
CA ASP A 2 -52.73 -35.71 12.60
C ASP A 2 -51.48 -35.56 11.76
N PHE A 3 -51.58 -34.85 10.64
CA PHE A 3 -50.46 -34.43 9.84
C PHE A 3 -50.00 -33.02 10.32
N LEU A 4 -49.04 -33.01 11.21
CA LEU A 4 -48.33 -31.77 11.61
C LEU A 4 -47.49 -31.28 10.43
N ARG A 5 -47.83 -30.11 9.89
CA ARG A 5 -47.06 -29.38 8.90
C ARG A 5 -45.84 -28.72 9.58
N ASN A 6 -44.67 -29.23 9.33
CA ASN A 6 -43.41 -28.57 9.65
C ASN A 6 -43.24 -27.33 8.77
N HIS A 7 -43.47 -26.14 9.34
CA HIS A 7 -43.05 -24.88 8.73
C HIS A 7 -41.57 -24.67 9.08
N GLN A 8 -40.67 -25.07 8.19
CA GLN A 8 -39.28 -24.57 8.23
C GLN A 8 -39.27 -23.08 7.99
N MET A 9 -38.94 -22.30 9.04
CA MET A 9 -38.67 -20.89 8.91
C MET A 9 -37.36 -20.70 8.14
N ILE A 10 -37.45 -20.10 6.96
CA ILE A 10 -36.32 -19.64 6.17
C ILE A 10 -35.63 -18.52 7.00
N PRO A 11 -34.33 -18.65 7.31
CA PRO A 11 -33.62 -17.60 8.04
C PRO A 11 -33.67 -16.30 7.24
N LYS A 12 -34.12 -15.21 7.84
CA LYS A 12 -34.07 -13.87 7.30
C LYS A 12 -32.61 -13.55 6.99
N LYS A 13 -32.31 -13.41 5.70
CA LYS A 13 -31.03 -12.92 5.20
C LYS A 13 -30.84 -11.53 5.81
N GLU A 14 -29.93 -11.38 6.78
CA GLU A 14 -29.52 -10.08 7.28
C GLU A 14 -29.07 -9.25 6.08
N ILE A 15 -29.75 -8.15 5.83
CA ILE A 15 -29.32 -7.13 4.87
C ILE A 15 -28.08 -6.51 5.52
N ARG A 16 -26.89 -7.02 5.16
CA ARG A 16 -25.65 -6.32 5.48
C ARG A 16 -25.74 -4.97 4.80
N MET A 17 -25.90 -3.92 5.58
CA MET A 17 -25.70 -2.55 5.10
C MET A 17 -24.35 -2.52 4.38
N ALA A 18 -24.31 -1.97 3.18
CA ALA A 18 -23.09 -1.82 2.42
C ALA A 18 -22.04 -1.17 3.35
N ALA A 19 -20.93 -1.84 3.56
CA ALA A 19 -19.86 -1.35 4.42
C ALA A 19 -19.46 0.02 3.88
N LYS A 20 -19.42 1.03 4.76
CA LYS A 20 -18.95 2.37 4.41
C LYS A 20 -17.51 2.23 3.92
N ASN A 21 -17.18 2.80 2.75
CA ASN A 21 -15.80 2.81 2.27
C ASN A 21 -14.93 3.58 3.27
N GLU A 22 -14.02 2.86 3.93
CA GLU A 22 -13.15 3.41 4.98
C GLU A 22 -11.79 3.86 4.41
N VAL A 23 -11.48 3.47 3.17
CA VAL A 23 -10.21 3.75 2.49
C VAL A 23 -10.46 4.65 1.29
N LEU A 24 -9.62 5.67 1.14
CA LEU A 24 -9.45 6.40 -0.12
C LEU A 24 -8.16 5.91 -0.77
N TYR A 25 -8.25 5.35 -1.97
CA TYR A 25 -7.12 4.87 -2.74
C TYR A 25 -6.95 5.71 -3.99
N CYS A 26 -5.79 6.37 -4.13
CA CYS A 26 -5.44 7.20 -5.28
C CYS A 26 -4.20 6.62 -5.96
N GLY A 27 -4.28 6.36 -7.28
CA GLY A 27 -3.11 6.02 -8.09
C GLY A 27 -3.10 4.65 -8.75
N ASP A 28 -1.90 4.18 -9.08
CA ASP A 28 -1.58 2.91 -9.74
C ASP A 28 -2.31 2.70 -11.08
N ALA A 29 -2.27 3.71 -11.92
CA ALA A 29 -2.93 3.71 -13.23
C ALA A 29 -4.46 3.50 -13.13
N THR A 30 -4.99 2.31 -13.44
CA THR A 30 -6.43 2.01 -13.40
C THR A 30 -6.71 0.65 -12.75
N LEU A 31 -7.97 0.41 -12.35
CA LEU A 31 -8.41 -0.91 -11.85
C LEU A 31 -8.35 -2.01 -12.92
N GLU A 32 -8.19 -1.68 -14.19
CA GLU A 32 -7.95 -2.62 -15.27
C GLU A 32 -6.45 -2.93 -15.46
N THR A 33 -5.55 -2.18 -14.80
CA THR A 33 -4.10 -2.31 -14.93
C THR A 33 -3.41 -2.45 -13.56
N GLY A 34 -2.63 -1.46 -13.10
CA GLY A 34 -1.84 -1.54 -11.87
C GLY A 34 -2.69 -1.60 -10.59
N ALA A 35 -3.71 -0.76 -10.49
CA ALA A 35 -4.54 -0.66 -9.29
C ALA A 35 -5.37 -1.93 -8.99
N CYS A 36 -5.50 -2.85 -9.96
CA CYS A 36 -6.25 -4.11 -9.76
C CYS A 36 -5.62 -5.01 -8.69
N TYR A 37 -4.31 -4.93 -8.45
CA TYR A 37 -3.62 -5.73 -7.44
C TYR A 37 -4.02 -5.32 -6.03
N LEU A 38 -3.74 -4.08 -5.63
CA LEU A 38 -4.10 -3.58 -4.29
C LEU A 38 -5.63 -3.52 -4.11
N GLY A 39 -6.37 -3.01 -5.11
CA GLY A 39 -7.83 -2.95 -5.09
C GLY A 39 -8.47 -4.33 -5.00
N GLY A 40 -7.92 -5.32 -5.71
CA GLY A 40 -8.34 -6.72 -5.63
C GLY A 40 -8.15 -7.32 -4.24
N VAL A 41 -6.97 -7.10 -3.62
CA VAL A 41 -6.68 -7.58 -2.25
C VAL A 41 -7.58 -6.88 -1.23
N MET A 42 -7.82 -5.57 -1.34
CA MET A 42 -8.77 -4.87 -0.46
C MET A 42 -10.17 -5.49 -0.54
N THR A 43 -10.67 -5.72 -1.75
CA THR A 43 -11.99 -6.36 -1.96
C THR A 43 -12.04 -7.76 -1.38
N LEU A 44 -11.02 -8.58 -1.63
CA LEU A 44 -10.91 -9.95 -1.13
C LEU A 44 -10.92 -10.01 0.40
N THR A 45 -10.28 -9.03 1.05
CA THR A 45 -10.17 -8.95 2.51
C THR A 45 -11.31 -8.18 3.18
N GLY A 46 -12.32 -7.77 2.42
CA GLY A 46 -13.51 -7.07 2.91
C GLY A 46 -13.30 -5.61 3.25
N ILE A 47 -12.23 -4.98 2.74
CA ILE A 47 -11.93 -3.56 2.91
C ILE A 47 -12.63 -2.78 1.79
N GLY A 48 -13.60 -1.92 2.17
CA GLY A 48 -14.28 -1.02 1.24
C GLY A 48 -13.43 0.22 0.95
N PHE A 49 -13.34 0.61 -0.32
CA PHE A 49 -12.57 1.77 -0.74
C PHE A 49 -13.25 2.57 -1.84
N ASP A 50 -12.99 3.88 -1.87
CA ASP A 50 -13.21 4.74 -3.03
C ASP A 50 -11.89 4.87 -3.78
N TYR A 51 -11.96 4.95 -5.11
CA TYR A 51 -10.79 4.93 -5.97
C TYR A 51 -10.71 6.18 -6.87
N VAL A 52 -9.49 6.70 -7.02
CA VAL A 52 -9.15 7.79 -7.95
C VAL A 52 -8.00 7.33 -8.84
N GLU A 53 -8.21 7.31 -10.15
CA GLU A 53 -7.19 6.91 -11.12
C GLU A 53 -6.00 7.87 -11.13
N MET A 54 -4.81 7.37 -11.47
CA MET A 54 -3.56 8.11 -11.45
C MET A 54 -3.62 9.40 -12.30
N GLU A 55 -4.22 9.33 -13.49
CA GLU A 55 -4.32 10.48 -14.41
C GLU A 55 -5.51 11.42 -14.10
N ALA A 56 -6.39 11.02 -13.18
CA ALA A 56 -7.56 11.83 -12.86
C ALA A 56 -7.19 12.95 -11.87
N PRO A 57 -7.70 14.18 -12.06
CA PRO A 57 -7.61 15.21 -11.06
C PRO A 57 -8.33 14.78 -9.77
N PHE A 58 -7.78 15.15 -8.61
CA PHE A 58 -8.38 14.81 -7.32
C PHE A 58 -9.80 15.43 -7.20
N PRO A 59 -10.86 14.62 -6.98
CA PRO A 59 -12.22 15.13 -6.99
C PRO A 59 -12.51 16.05 -5.80
N ALA A 60 -13.17 17.19 -6.07
CA ALA A 60 -13.62 18.11 -5.03
C ALA A 60 -14.59 17.41 -4.07
N GLY A 61 -14.53 17.71 -2.78
CA GLY A 61 -15.42 17.18 -1.75
C GLY A 61 -15.16 15.71 -1.34
N LEU A 62 -14.25 15.00 -2.01
CA LEU A 62 -13.97 13.60 -1.69
C LEU A 62 -13.51 13.42 -0.24
N LEU A 63 -12.70 14.34 0.26
CA LEU A 63 -12.20 14.30 1.64
C LEU A 63 -13.31 14.54 2.70
N GLU A 64 -14.49 15.03 2.33
CA GLU A 64 -15.62 15.20 3.26
C GLU A 64 -16.18 13.87 3.77
N ARG A 65 -15.89 12.75 3.07
CA ARG A 65 -16.42 11.43 3.39
C ARG A 65 -15.86 10.79 4.67
N GLY A 66 -14.79 11.30 5.24
CA GLY A 66 -14.25 10.85 6.52
C GLY A 66 -13.61 9.47 6.46
N TYR A 67 -12.62 9.30 5.56
CA TYR A 67 -11.83 8.08 5.46
C TYR A 67 -10.96 7.86 6.70
N LYS A 68 -10.78 6.59 7.08
CA LYS A 68 -9.82 6.18 8.11
C LYS A 68 -8.40 6.06 7.58
N LEU A 69 -8.27 5.69 6.30
CA LEU A 69 -6.98 5.52 5.63
C LEU A 69 -7.02 6.19 4.25
N ILE A 70 -6.00 6.98 3.97
CA ILE A 70 -5.73 7.55 2.65
C ILE A 70 -4.46 6.87 2.12
N ILE A 71 -4.56 6.26 0.93
CA ILE A 71 -3.45 5.61 0.23
C ILE A 71 -3.12 6.44 -1.00
N LEU A 72 -1.86 6.82 -1.13
CA LEU A 72 -1.29 7.47 -2.30
C LEU A 72 -0.26 6.51 -2.90
N SER A 73 -0.53 5.98 -4.09
CA SER A 73 0.31 5.01 -4.77
C SER A 73 0.43 5.41 -6.23
N ASP A 74 1.59 5.87 -6.65
CA ASP A 74 1.78 6.42 -8.00
C ASP A 74 0.73 7.48 -8.38
N TYR A 75 0.39 8.37 -7.45
CA TYR A 75 -0.54 9.47 -7.65
C TYR A 75 0.20 10.81 -7.49
N PRO A 76 0.45 11.57 -8.56
CA PRO A 76 1.33 12.72 -8.51
C PRO A 76 0.71 13.90 -7.76
N SER A 77 1.55 14.66 -7.06
CA SER A 77 1.12 15.80 -6.25
C SER A 77 0.41 16.90 -7.08
N ARG A 78 0.74 17.04 -8.36
CA ARG A 78 0.10 18.00 -9.28
C ARG A 78 -1.39 17.78 -9.51
N ASN A 79 -1.90 16.59 -9.25
CA ASN A 79 -3.32 16.27 -9.44
C ASN A 79 -4.20 16.80 -8.30
N PHE A 80 -3.60 17.20 -7.18
CA PHE A 80 -4.35 17.78 -6.07
C PHE A 80 -4.67 19.26 -6.34
N PRO A 81 -5.91 19.69 -6.15
CA PRO A 81 -6.24 21.11 -6.16
C PRO A 81 -5.57 21.82 -4.95
N PRO A 82 -5.37 23.14 -5.03
CA PRO A 82 -4.80 23.90 -3.94
C PRO A 82 -5.51 23.64 -2.61
N GLY A 83 -4.73 23.36 -1.54
CA GLY A 83 -5.24 23.10 -0.21
C GLY A 83 -5.68 21.65 0.07
N ALA A 84 -5.83 20.78 -0.92
CA ALA A 84 -6.26 19.41 -0.67
C ALA A 84 -5.23 18.61 0.14
N MET A 85 -3.94 18.72 -0.14
CA MET A 85 -2.89 18.07 0.64
C MET A 85 -2.81 18.62 2.07
N LYS A 86 -3.05 19.90 2.27
CA LYS A 86 -3.15 20.51 3.60
C LYS A 86 -4.36 19.94 4.37
N GLU A 87 -5.47 19.71 3.69
CA GLU A 87 -6.63 19.07 4.30
C GLU A 87 -6.36 17.59 4.65
N ILE A 88 -5.63 16.86 3.81
CA ILE A 88 -5.16 15.50 4.14
C ILE A 88 -4.29 15.55 5.39
N ALA A 89 -3.31 16.46 5.46
CA ALA A 89 -2.46 16.63 6.65
C ALA A 89 -3.29 16.88 7.92
N ARG A 90 -4.27 17.78 7.85
CA ARG A 90 -5.19 18.08 8.95
C ARG A 90 -6.00 16.84 9.38
N LYS A 91 -6.47 16.03 8.44
CA LYS A 91 -7.20 14.78 8.75
C LYS A 91 -6.31 13.75 9.42
N VAL A 92 -5.06 13.63 9.00
CA VAL A 92 -4.09 12.74 9.64
C VAL A 92 -3.79 13.23 11.06
N GLU A 93 -3.59 14.53 11.25
CA GLU A 93 -3.42 15.11 12.59
C GLU A 93 -4.59 14.79 13.52
N GLN A 94 -5.80 14.68 12.99
CA GLN A 94 -7.03 14.36 13.73
C GLN A 94 -7.27 12.86 13.95
N GLY A 95 -6.51 11.96 13.32
CA GLY A 95 -6.55 10.53 13.54
C GLY A 95 -6.83 9.65 12.33
N ALA A 96 -6.97 10.22 11.12
CA ALA A 96 -6.89 9.43 9.90
C ALA A 96 -5.46 8.91 9.70
N SER A 97 -5.30 7.83 8.93
CA SER A 97 -3.99 7.30 8.58
C SER A 97 -3.61 7.71 7.15
N LEU A 98 -2.30 7.86 6.88
CA LEU A 98 -1.75 8.09 5.55
C LEU A 98 -0.73 7.00 5.21
N LEU A 99 -0.90 6.34 4.07
CA LEU A 99 0.08 5.41 3.52
C LEU A 99 0.51 5.90 2.13
N MET A 100 1.79 6.20 1.96
CA MET A 100 2.39 6.42 0.64
C MET A 100 3.10 5.15 0.19
N ILE A 101 2.78 4.70 -1.01
CA ILE A 101 3.36 3.52 -1.66
C ILE A 101 4.19 4.01 -2.84
N GLY A 102 5.35 3.40 -3.04
CA GLY A 102 6.32 3.77 -4.05
C GLY A 102 5.82 3.60 -5.47
N GLY A 103 6.53 4.21 -6.37
CA GLY A 103 6.27 4.21 -7.79
C GLY A 103 6.95 5.39 -8.48
N TRP A 104 6.66 5.55 -9.76
CA TRP A 104 7.29 6.59 -10.57
C TRP A 104 6.80 8.01 -10.24
N GLU A 105 5.59 8.12 -9.68
CA GLU A 105 4.93 9.37 -9.34
C GLU A 105 4.65 9.50 -7.82
N SER A 106 5.34 8.69 -7.01
CA SER A 106 5.34 8.78 -5.55
C SER A 106 6.61 9.48 -5.05
N PHE A 107 6.60 9.97 -3.84
CA PHE A 107 7.72 10.68 -3.21
C PHE A 107 8.25 11.81 -4.11
N HIS A 108 9.48 11.77 -4.57
CA HIS A 108 9.94 12.62 -5.67
C HIS A 108 9.70 11.92 -7.01
N GLY A 109 10.09 10.65 -7.13
CA GLY A 109 9.98 9.83 -8.34
C GLY A 109 10.58 10.54 -9.56
N LEU A 110 9.88 10.46 -10.69
CA LEU A 110 10.16 11.26 -11.88
C LEU A 110 9.43 12.62 -11.80
N ILE A 111 8.17 12.60 -11.41
CA ILE A 111 7.25 13.74 -11.40
C ILE A 111 6.27 13.72 -10.21
N GLY A 112 6.54 12.94 -9.16
CA GLY A 112 5.68 12.83 -7.97
C GLY A 112 5.50 14.15 -7.23
N GLY A 113 6.62 14.85 -7.01
CA GLY A 113 6.63 16.23 -6.54
C GLY A 113 6.24 16.42 -5.05
N TYR A 114 6.34 15.37 -4.22
CA TYR A 114 5.95 15.48 -2.80
C TYR A 114 7.01 16.14 -1.91
N GLN A 115 8.28 16.26 -2.36
CA GLN A 115 9.38 16.85 -1.60
C GLN A 115 9.15 18.33 -1.20
N SER A 116 8.19 19.01 -1.82
CA SER A 116 7.82 20.39 -1.51
C SER A 116 6.34 20.59 -1.19
N SER A 117 5.64 19.50 -0.86
CA SER A 117 4.19 19.51 -0.60
C SER A 117 3.85 19.71 0.87
N ASP A 118 2.58 20.01 1.16
CA ASP A 118 2.03 20.07 2.52
C ASP A 118 2.08 18.70 3.25
N LEU A 119 2.40 17.60 2.54
CA LEU A 119 2.55 16.27 3.14
C LEU A 119 3.97 15.97 3.64
N VAL A 120 4.97 16.84 3.36
CA VAL A 120 6.34 16.67 3.88
C VAL A 120 6.38 16.48 5.40
N PRO A 121 5.68 17.27 6.24
CA PRO A 121 5.69 17.03 7.69
C PRO A 121 4.97 15.76 8.11
N VAL A 122 4.04 15.24 7.30
CA VAL A 122 3.19 14.09 7.60
C VAL A 122 3.89 12.76 7.32
N LEU A 123 4.64 12.69 6.22
CA LEU A 123 5.33 11.47 5.81
C LEU A 123 6.39 11.06 6.85
N PRO A 124 6.57 9.75 7.13
CA PRO A 124 7.61 9.27 8.06
C PRO A 124 9.01 9.27 7.44
N VAL A 125 9.14 9.81 6.23
CA VAL A 125 10.38 9.88 5.46
C VAL A 125 10.56 11.26 4.86
N GLU A 126 11.81 11.63 4.59
CA GLU A 126 12.20 12.77 3.77
C GLU A 126 12.35 12.31 2.32
N CYS A 127 11.63 12.95 1.40
CA CYS A 127 11.78 12.74 -0.02
C CYS A 127 13.07 13.41 -0.52
N LEU A 128 13.76 12.78 -1.48
CA LEU A 128 14.92 13.40 -2.11
C LEU A 128 14.49 14.60 -2.98
N THR A 129 15.46 15.44 -3.33
CA THR A 129 15.25 16.60 -4.22
C THR A 129 15.61 16.32 -5.68
N GLN A 130 15.87 15.05 -6.00
CA GLN A 130 16.23 14.56 -7.33
C GLN A 130 15.53 13.23 -7.58
N ASP A 131 15.61 12.69 -8.80
CA ASP A 131 15.04 11.36 -9.14
C ASP A 131 15.53 10.31 -8.13
N ASP A 132 14.57 9.78 -7.38
CA ASP A 132 14.81 8.83 -6.30
C ASP A 132 14.58 7.37 -6.72
N ARG A 133 14.15 7.13 -7.97
CA ARG A 133 13.84 5.79 -8.45
C ARG A 133 15.09 4.93 -8.54
N LEU A 134 14.98 3.72 -8.08
CA LEU A 134 15.97 2.67 -8.22
C LEU A 134 15.33 1.45 -8.87
N ASN A 135 15.76 1.11 -10.08
CA ASN A 135 15.42 -0.17 -10.73
C ASN A 135 16.62 -1.11 -10.58
N TRP A 136 16.38 -2.33 -10.13
CA TRP A 136 17.45 -3.33 -9.91
C TRP A 136 17.00 -4.70 -10.38
N CYS A 137 17.33 -5.05 -11.62
CA CYS A 137 16.84 -6.27 -12.28
C CYS A 137 17.30 -7.57 -11.62
N GLN A 138 18.41 -7.56 -10.87
CA GLN A 138 18.86 -8.74 -10.12
C GLN A 138 18.00 -8.99 -8.85
N GLY A 139 17.18 -8.04 -8.49
CA GLY A 139 16.34 -8.07 -7.31
C GLY A 139 16.95 -7.40 -6.08
N LEU A 140 16.06 -6.86 -5.28
CA LEU A 140 16.32 -6.29 -3.96
C LEU A 140 15.71 -7.23 -2.92
N ALA A 141 16.51 -7.74 -2.00
CA ALA A 141 16.07 -8.66 -0.96
C ALA A 141 15.58 -7.89 0.28
N PRO A 142 14.30 -8.06 0.70
CA PRO A 142 13.82 -7.51 1.96
C PRO A 142 14.52 -8.14 3.16
N GLU A 143 14.83 -7.31 4.16
CA GLU A 143 15.36 -7.73 5.47
C GLU A 143 14.50 -7.14 6.59
N VAL A 144 14.15 -7.96 7.58
CA VAL A 144 13.44 -7.52 8.78
C VAL A 144 14.46 -6.87 9.72
N VAL A 145 14.26 -5.57 10.02
CA VAL A 145 15.13 -4.83 10.95
C VAL A 145 14.44 -4.51 12.28
N SER A 146 13.12 -4.57 12.31
CA SER A 146 12.32 -4.40 13.53
C SER A 146 11.12 -5.35 13.52
N PRO A 147 10.85 -6.07 14.63
CA PRO A 147 9.66 -6.89 14.74
C PRO A 147 8.40 -6.02 14.74
N HIS A 148 7.36 -6.46 14.04
CA HIS A 148 6.08 -5.76 13.97
C HIS A 148 4.94 -6.70 13.56
N SER A 149 3.72 -6.45 14.04
CA SER A 149 2.54 -7.28 13.73
C SER A 149 2.19 -7.35 12.23
N ILE A 150 2.62 -6.38 11.42
CA ILE A 150 2.49 -6.41 9.96
C ILE A 150 3.21 -7.63 9.36
N LEU A 151 4.26 -8.10 9.99
CA LEU A 151 5.11 -9.20 9.51
C LEU A 151 4.65 -10.58 9.96
N GLU A 152 3.67 -10.66 10.84
CA GLU A 152 3.20 -11.93 11.43
C GLU A 152 2.62 -12.88 10.38
N GLY A 153 2.94 -14.17 10.54
CA GLY A 153 2.45 -15.25 9.67
C GLY A 153 3.09 -15.30 8.29
N LEU A 154 4.24 -14.66 8.11
CA LEU A 154 4.97 -14.59 6.85
C LEU A 154 6.41 -15.14 7.00
N PRO A 155 6.91 -15.94 6.02
CA PRO A 155 8.24 -16.54 6.05
C PRO A 155 9.32 -15.53 5.61
N TRP A 156 9.72 -14.61 6.50
CA TRP A 156 10.73 -13.59 6.23
C TRP A 156 12.17 -14.12 6.22
N ASP A 157 12.39 -15.37 6.53
CA ASP A 157 13.63 -16.12 6.31
C ASP A 157 13.84 -16.48 4.83
N GLU A 158 12.75 -16.56 4.06
CA GLU A 158 12.74 -16.74 2.60
C GLU A 158 11.97 -15.60 1.91
N PRO A 159 12.45 -14.34 2.00
CA PRO A 159 11.70 -13.21 1.49
C PRO A 159 11.67 -13.20 -0.04
N PRO A 160 10.59 -12.66 -0.65
CA PRO A 160 10.55 -12.48 -2.10
C PRO A 160 11.46 -11.34 -2.51
N LEU A 161 11.98 -11.38 -3.74
CA LEU A 161 12.71 -10.24 -4.31
C LEU A 161 11.74 -9.22 -4.88
N VAL A 162 12.03 -7.93 -4.68
CA VAL A 162 11.41 -6.81 -5.41
C VAL A 162 12.38 -6.23 -6.43
N CYS A 163 11.87 -5.56 -7.46
CA CYS A 163 12.67 -5.12 -8.62
C CYS A 163 12.95 -3.61 -8.62
N GLY A 164 12.33 -2.85 -7.73
CA GLY A 164 12.53 -1.41 -7.65
C GLY A 164 12.03 -0.79 -6.35
N CYS A 165 12.53 0.41 -6.07
CA CYS A 165 12.06 1.21 -4.94
C CYS A 165 12.39 2.70 -5.15
N ASN A 166 11.71 3.58 -4.40
CA ASN A 166 12.15 4.96 -4.20
C ASN A 166 13.19 5.01 -3.08
N ARG A 167 14.21 5.82 -3.27
CA ARG A 167 15.19 6.15 -2.23
C ARG A 167 14.67 7.30 -1.39
N VAL A 168 14.55 7.06 -0.09
CA VAL A 168 14.08 8.04 0.88
C VAL A 168 14.94 7.97 2.14
N ASN A 169 14.90 9.02 2.97
CA ASN A 169 15.56 9.03 4.26
C ASN A 169 14.50 8.92 5.37
N PRO A 170 14.55 7.88 6.23
CA PRO A 170 13.65 7.83 7.39
C PRO A 170 13.87 9.03 8.30
N LYS A 171 12.80 9.63 8.81
CA LYS A 171 12.88 10.69 9.81
C LYS A 171 13.37 10.12 11.16
N PRO A 172 13.98 10.94 12.03
CA PRO A 172 14.57 10.48 13.29
C PRO A 172 13.59 9.79 14.24
N ASP A 173 12.31 10.17 14.21
CA ASP A 173 11.22 9.63 15.03
C ASP A 173 10.46 8.50 14.33
N ALA A 174 10.81 8.17 13.10
CA ALA A 174 10.18 7.09 12.34
C ALA A 174 10.82 5.73 12.66
N LYS A 175 10.02 4.66 12.58
CA LYS A 175 10.46 3.30 12.78
C LYS A 175 10.61 2.57 11.46
N VAL A 176 11.82 2.17 11.10
CA VAL A 176 12.07 1.27 9.96
C VAL A 176 11.74 -0.16 10.36
N ILE A 177 10.87 -0.80 9.62
CA ILE A 177 10.42 -2.18 9.84
C ILE A 177 11.14 -3.13 8.90
N LEU A 178 11.18 -2.78 7.60
CA LEU A 178 11.84 -3.55 6.55
C LEU A 178 12.82 -2.66 5.80
N THR A 179 13.94 -3.26 5.39
CA THR A 179 14.89 -2.67 4.46
C THR A 179 15.09 -3.56 3.24
N LEU A 180 15.77 -3.03 2.23
CA LEU A 180 16.12 -3.73 1.00
C LEU A 180 17.64 -3.76 0.83
N ARG A 181 18.18 -4.89 0.40
CA ARG A 181 19.57 -5.03 -0.01
C ARG A 181 19.67 -5.52 -1.45
N LYS A 182 20.54 -4.87 -2.22
CA LYS A 182 20.80 -5.23 -3.62
C LYS A 182 21.39 -6.63 -3.72
N LEU A 183 20.75 -7.52 -4.48
CA LEU A 183 21.35 -8.79 -4.86
C LEU A 183 22.46 -8.51 -5.88
N GLN A 184 23.63 -9.10 -5.69
CA GLN A 184 24.82 -8.91 -6.51
C GLN A 184 25.46 -10.25 -6.84
N ILE A 185 25.98 -10.38 -8.06
CA ILE A 185 26.80 -11.51 -8.48
C ILE A 185 28.25 -11.01 -8.64
N LYS A 186 29.16 -11.52 -7.83
CA LYS A 186 30.59 -11.22 -7.90
C LYS A 186 31.37 -12.52 -8.10
N ASN A 187 32.14 -12.62 -9.18
CA ASN A 187 32.96 -13.81 -9.48
C ASN A 187 32.14 -15.12 -9.44
N GLY A 188 30.91 -15.09 -9.98
CA GLY A 188 29.99 -16.24 -9.96
C GLY A 188 29.29 -16.52 -8.62
N ASN A 189 29.61 -15.79 -7.56
CA ASN A 189 28.99 -15.95 -6.25
C ASN A 189 27.89 -14.92 -6.01
N LEU A 190 26.75 -15.38 -5.49
CA LEU A 190 25.63 -14.55 -5.07
C LEU A 190 25.96 -13.90 -3.72
N SER A 191 25.68 -12.59 -3.59
CA SER A 191 25.90 -11.85 -2.35
C SER A 191 24.91 -10.68 -2.23
N LEU A 192 24.70 -10.21 -1.01
CA LEU A 192 23.93 -8.99 -0.77
C LEU A 192 24.89 -7.79 -0.68
N GLY A 193 24.51 -6.68 -1.31
CA GLY A 193 25.19 -5.41 -1.22
C GLY A 193 25.25 -4.88 0.22
N LYS A 194 26.13 -3.93 0.50
CA LYS A 194 26.27 -3.32 1.84
C LYS A 194 25.22 -2.26 2.13
N GLU A 195 24.74 -1.59 1.10
CA GLU A 195 23.74 -0.54 1.21
C GLU A 195 22.39 -1.14 1.64
N SER A 196 21.79 -0.54 2.67
CA SER A 196 20.46 -0.90 3.18
C SER A 196 19.51 0.26 2.87
N LEU A 197 18.48 -0.01 2.09
CA LEU A 197 17.48 0.98 1.66
C LEU A 197 16.18 0.74 2.45
N PRO A 198 15.49 1.77 2.95
CA PRO A 198 14.19 1.58 3.60
C PRO A 198 13.17 0.96 2.66
N LEU A 199 12.42 -0.06 3.11
CA LEU A 199 11.27 -0.63 2.39
C LEU A 199 9.95 -0.27 3.05
N LEU A 200 9.83 -0.49 4.36
CA LEU A 200 8.66 -0.14 5.16
C LEU A 200 9.09 0.72 6.33
N VAL A 201 8.60 1.95 6.36
CA VAL A 201 8.84 2.92 7.41
C VAL A 201 7.50 3.36 7.99
N LEU A 202 7.37 3.32 9.30
CA LEU A 202 6.17 3.73 10.03
C LEU A 202 6.46 4.95 10.90
N GLY A 203 5.46 5.81 11.04
CA GLY A 203 5.50 6.99 11.90
C GLY A 203 4.12 7.39 12.37
N ALA A 204 4.04 8.58 12.94
CA ALA A 204 2.79 9.19 13.38
C ALA A 204 2.82 10.69 13.07
N TYR A 205 1.64 11.27 12.85
CA TYR A 205 1.47 12.70 12.76
C TYR A 205 0.18 13.11 13.49
N GLY A 206 0.32 13.88 14.56
CA GLY A 206 -0.78 14.14 15.48
C GLY A 206 -1.33 12.84 16.08
N LYS A 207 -2.60 12.53 15.82
CA LYS A 207 -3.26 11.29 16.27
C LYS A 207 -3.26 10.19 15.21
N GLY A 208 -2.82 10.48 13.98
CA GLY A 208 -2.86 9.55 12.85
C GLY A 208 -1.57 8.77 12.71
N LYS A 209 -1.68 7.56 12.13
CA LYS A 209 -0.55 6.75 11.74
C LYS A 209 -0.10 7.13 10.34
N THR A 210 1.20 7.09 10.11
CA THR A 210 1.77 7.36 8.79
C THR A 210 2.69 6.23 8.36
N GLY A 211 2.74 5.96 7.05
CA GLY A 211 3.57 4.90 6.50
C GLY A 211 4.13 5.25 5.13
N ALA A 212 5.30 4.70 4.86
CA ALA A 212 5.93 4.69 3.56
C ALA A 212 6.35 3.27 3.21
N VAL A 213 5.85 2.75 2.09
CA VAL A 213 6.34 1.55 1.42
C VAL A 213 7.05 2.03 0.17
N THR A 214 8.34 1.75 0.02
CA THR A 214 9.13 2.35 -1.05
C THR A 214 9.10 1.59 -2.38
N THR A 215 8.63 0.33 -2.40
CA THR A 215 8.25 -0.37 -3.64
C THR A 215 6.79 -0.12 -3.96
N ASP A 216 6.33 -0.50 -5.15
CA ASP A 216 4.90 -0.54 -5.48
C ASP A 216 4.26 -1.89 -5.10
N PHE A 217 2.95 -2.04 -5.35
CA PHE A 217 2.23 -3.30 -5.22
C PHE A 217 1.75 -3.86 -6.57
N ALA A 218 2.14 -3.22 -7.67
CA ALA A 218 1.90 -3.71 -9.02
C ALA A 218 3.16 -4.42 -9.57
N PRO A 219 3.07 -5.32 -10.55
CA PRO A 219 4.18 -6.18 -10.99
C PRO A 219 5.45 -5.47 -11.43
N HIS A 220 5.39 -4.19 -11.80
CA HIS A 220 6.54 -3.48 -12.33
C HIS A 220 7.72 -3.42 -11.33
N TRP A 221 7.50 -3.03 -10.09
CA TRP A 221 8.53 -2.97 -9.04
C TRP A 221 8.38 -4.07 -8.00
N VAL A 222 7.16 -4.50 -7.71
CA VAL A 222 6.93 -5.53 -6.68
C VAL A 222 7.63 -6.85 -7.00
N GLY A 223 7.91 -7.13 -8.28
CA GLY A 223 8.68 -8.29 -8.70
C GLY A 223 8.09 -9.61 -8.19
N GLY A 224 8.95 -10.46 -7.64
CA GLY A 224 8.57 -11.75 -7.10
C GLY A 224 7.64 -11.71 -5.89
N MET A 225 7.47 -10.55 -5.25
CA MET A 225 6.56 -10.43 -4.10
C MET A 225 5.10 -10.67 -4.49
N VAL A 226 4.69 -10.34 -5.72
CA VAL A 226 3.31 -10.59 -6.19
C VAL A 226 2.96 -12.08 -6.19
N ASP A 227 3.97 -12.93 -6.39
CA ASP A 227 3.84 -14.39 -6.45
C ASP A 227 4.23 -15.08 -5.14
N TRP A 228 4.50 -14.31 -4.07
CA TRP A 228 4.99 -14.84 -2.81
C TRP A 228 3.99 -15.77 -2.12
N GLY A 229 4.44 -17.00 -1.84
CA GLY A 229 3.68 -18.06 -1.22
C GLY A 229 3.42 -19.24 -2.15
N GLY A 230 3.12 -20.40 -1.56
CA GLY A 230 2.88 -21.65 -2.27
C GLY A 230 1.47 -21.79 -2.88
N GLU A 231 0.54 -20.93 -2.50
CA GLU A 231 -0.85 -20.97 -2.95
C GLU A 231 -1.20 -19.74 -3.79
N ARG A 232 -1.96 -19.96 -4.87
CA ARG A 232 -2.48 -18.88 -5.73
C ARG A 232 -3.85 -18.44 -5.24
N VAL A 233 -4.01 -17.13 -5.17
CA VAL A 233 -5.26 -16.48 -4.73
C VAL A 233 -5.77 -15.58 -5.84
N THR A 234 -7.04 -15.75 -6.19
CA THR A 234 -7.71 -14.85 -7.14
C THR A 234 -8.26 -13.64 -6.40
N ALA A 235 -7.92 -12.45 -6.87
CA ALA A 235 -8.40 -11.17 -6.35
C ALA A 235 -9.00 -10.32 -7.47
N GLN A 236 -10.09 -9.59 -7.18
CA GLN A 236 -10.74 -8.70 -8.14
C GLN A 236 -11.48 -7.57 -7.42
N ALA A 237 -11.15 -6.33 -7.76
CA ALA A 237 -11.95 -5.17 -7.38
C ALA A 237 -13.23 -5.09 -8.22
N LYS A 238 -14.28 -4.48 -7.67
CA LYS A 238 -15.51 -4.23 -8.44
C LYS A 238 -15.20 -3.31 -9.64
N GLY A 239 -15.53 -3.77 -10.84
CA GLY A 239 -15.24 -3.04 -12.09
C GLY A 239 -13.76 -3.10 -12.51
N GLY A 240 -12.94 -3.93 -11.87
CA GLY A 240 -11.53 -4.07 -12.19
C GLY A 240 -11.16 -5.43 -12.75
N LYS A 241 -9.92 -5.54 -13.22
CA LYS A 241 -9.36 -6.78 -13.76
C LYS A 241 -9.18 -7.81 -12.65
N LYS A 242 -9.45 -9.08 -12.97
CA LYS A 242 -9.13 -10.23 -12.13
C LYS A 242 -7.63 -10.54 -12.23
N VAL A 243 -7.00 -10.72 -11.06
CA VAL A 243 -5.57 -11.08 -10.97
C VAL A 243 -5.39 -12.31 -10.08
N GLU A 244 -4.31 -13.05 -10.33
CA GLU A 244 -3.84 -14.13 -9.46
C GLU A 244 -2.56 -13.70 -8.79
N VAL A 245 -2.51 -13.84 -7.47
CA VAL A 245 -1.39 -13.45 -6.61
C VAL A 245 -1.07 -14.53 -5.59
N GLY A 246 0.10 -14.46 -4.97
CA GLY A 246 0.48 -15.39 -3.90
C GLY A 246 -0.27 -15.12 -2.58
N ASN A 247 -0.51 -16.17 -1.80
CA ASN A 247 -1.20 -16.06 -0.50
C ASN A 247 -0.43 -15.23 0.54
N HIS A 248 0.90 -15.22 0.51
CA HIS A 248 1.70 -14.39 1.40
C HIS A 248 1.69 -12.91 0.98
N TYR A 249 1.61 -12.61 -0.31
CA TYR A 249 1.37 -11.26 -0.80
C TYR A 249 0.05 -10.70 -0.24
N VAL A 250 -1.04 -11.47 -0.33
CA VAL A 250 -2.34 -11.09 0.25
C VAL A 250 -2.25 -10.88 1.75
N THR A 251 -1.55 -11.78 2.46
CA THR A 251 -1.38 -11.70 3.92
C THR A 251 -0.60 -10.46 4.32
N PHE A 252 0.49 -10.13 3.62
CA PHE A 252 1.30 -8.94 3.88
C PHE A 252 0.48 -7.66 3.70
N ILE A 253 -0.19 -7.50 2.56
CA ILE A 253 -1.02 -6.32 2.29
C ILE A 253 -2.17 -6.22 3.29
N ARG A 254 -2.86 -7.31 3.58
CA ARG A 254 -3.94 -7.34 4.59
C ARG A 254 -3.45 -6.87 5.96
N ASN A 255 -2.33 -7.41 6.44
CA ASN A 255 -1.76 -7.04 7.73
C ASN A 255 -1.37 -5.54 7.76
N LEU A 256 -0.76 -5.05 6.68
CA LEU A 256 -0.38 -3.64 6.51
C LEU A 256 -1.62 -2.74 6.58
N LEU A 257 -2.65 -3.02 5.81
CA LEU A 257 -3.87 -2.21 5.78
C LEU A 257 -4.62 -2.25 7.12
N TYR A 258 -4.72 -3.40 7.76
CA TYR A 258 -5.36 -3.53 9.08
C TYR A 258 -4.61 -2.78 10.18
N TYR A 259 -3.28 -2.65 10.08
CA TYR A 259 -2.52 -1.80 10.99
C TYR A 259 -2.98 -0.34 10.91
N PHE A 260 -3.22 0.19 9.71
CA PHE A 260 -3.64 1.57 9.50
C PHE A 260 -5.14 1.82 9.75
N LEU A 261 -5.98 0.79 9.69
CA LEU A 261 -7.43 0.91 9.89
C LEU A 261 -7.86 0.77 11.36
N LYS A 262 -6.98 0.23 12.21
CA LYS A 262 -7.18 0.13 13.66
C LYS A 262 -6.75 1.41 14.38
#